data_1d195ad76c800d6855c28861a49aa43f
#
_entry.id   1d195ad76c800d6855c28861a49aa43f
#
_cell.length_a   1.000
_cell.length_b   1.000
_cell.length_c   1.000
_cell.angle_alpha   90.00
_cell.angle_beta   90.00
_cell.angle_gamma   90.00
#
_symmetry.space_group_name_H-M   'P 1'
#
loop_
_entity.id
_entity.type
_entity.pdbx_description
1 polymer ?
#
loop_
_entity_poly.entity_id
_entity_poly.type
_entity_poly.pdbx_seq_one_letter_code
_entity_poly.pdbx_strand_id
1 'polypeptide(L)'
;MVLSMSEKTAILLKDVKKVYDMGETQILALQGINLAIREGEMAAIMGSSGSGKSTLLNILGCLDTPTEGRYDLDGENVSRMDKNQLAAIRNRKIGFVFQGFNLLGKVSVMANIQLPMVYAGTHKKDMVDRAKEALEWVGLSKYMHHYPSQMSGGQQQRVAIARALVNNPSMLLADEPTGALDSKTSIEIISVIQMLNIEKGITVVMVTHEKDISLYCRRLINVKDGRIINDSPVLKRRNAAMDLSEFNREAEGALI
;
A
#
# COMPACT_ATOMS: atom_id res chain seq x y z
N MET A 1 -18.67 1.24 17.45
CA MET A 1 -17.87 2.43 17.78
C MET A 1 -17.46 3.06 16.45
N VAL A 2 -18.08 4.17 16.05
CA VAL A 2 -17.72 4.88 14.81
C VAL A 2 -16.44 5.63 15.13
N LEU A 3 -15.29 5.17 14.60
CA LEU A 3 -14.05 5.93 14.66
C LEU A 3 -14.30 7.26 13.93
N SER A 4 -14.20 8.36 14.65
CA SER A 4 -14.19 9.71 14.08
C SER A 4 -13.02 9.76 13.11
N MET A 5 -13.31 9.89 11.80
CA MET A 5 -12.26 10.12 10.80
C MET A 5 -11.60 11.46 11.10
N SER A 6 -10.26 11.48 11.09
CA SER A 6 -9.49 12.72 11.20
C SER A 6 -9.92 13.71 10.10
N GLU A 7 -10.08 14.98 10.43
CA GLU A 7 -10.28 16.03 9.44
C GLU A 7 -8.99 16.35 8.66
N LYS A 8 -7.86 15.81 9.13
CA LYS A 8 -6.55 16.05 8.58
C LYS A 8 -6.32 15.26 7.29
N THR A 9 -5.75 15.92 6.30
CA THR A 9 -5.49 15.36 4.97
C THR A 9 -4.09 14.76 4.92
N ALA A 10 -4.00 13.46 4.61
CA ALA A 10 -2.72 12.77 4.40
C ALA A 10 -2.17 13.04 3.00
N ILE A 11 -3.02 13.02 1.99
CA ILE A 11 -2.65 13.23 0.57
C ILE A 11 -3.51 14.35 0.00
N LEU A 12 -2.88 15.35 -0.61
CA LEU A 12 -3.56 16.40 -1.37
C LEU A 12 -2.87 16.63 -2.70
N LEU A 13 -3.53 16.25 -3.79
CA LEU A 13 -3.13 16.55 -5.15
C LEU A 13 -3.99 17.69 -5.71
N LYS A 14 -3.36 18.71 -6.30
CA LYS A 14 -4.02 19.83 -6.96
C LYS A 14 -3.49 19.97 -8.38
N ASP A 15 -4.36 19.73 -9.35
CA ASP A 15 -4.11 19.82 -10.79
C ASP A 15 -2.82 19.10 -11.23
N VAL A 16 -2.59 17.89 -10.70
CA VAL A 16 -1.36 17.14 -10.95
C VAL A 16 -1.38 16.56 -12.36
N LYS A 17 -0.36 16.93 -13.15
CA LYS A 17 -0.10 16.39 -14.48
C LYS A 17 1.24 15.65 -14.50
N LYS A 18 1.32 14.60 -15.32
CA LYS A 18 2.58 13.91 -15.61
C LYS A 18 2.72 13.66 -17.09
N VAL A 19 3.78 14.20 -17.64
CA VAL A 19 4.19 14.00 -19.03
C VAL A 19 5.51 13.23 -19.03
N TYR A 20 5.58 12.15 -19.79
CA TYR A 20 6.83 11.45 -20.08
C TYR A 20 7.28 11.84 -21.48
N ASP A 21 8.51 12.31 -21.59
CA ASP A 21 9.15 12.60 -22.86
C ASP A 21 9.86 11.34 -23.37
N MET A 22 9.44 10.86 -24.52
CA MET A 22 9.98 9.67 -25.21
C MET A 22 10.73 10.07 -26.49
N GLY A 23 11.32 11.24 -26.52
CA GLY A 23 12.00 11.81 -27.66
C GLY A 23 11.03 12.53 -28.62
N GLU A 24 10.64 11.89 -29.72
CA GLU A 24 9.71 12.49 -30.69
C GLU A 24 8.23 12.53 -30.23
N THR A 25 7.89 11.76 -29.20
CA THR A 25 6.52 11.64 -28.67
C THR A 25 6.46 11.98 -27.18
N GLN A 26 5.39 12.68 -26.78
CA GLN A 26 5.09 12.93 -25.38
C GLN A 26 3.87 12.11 -24.95
N ILE A 27 3.99 11.43 -23.82
CA ILE A 27 2.88 10.67 -23.23
C ILE A 27 2.35 11.44 -22.03
N LEU A 28 1.13 11.95 -22.14
CA LEU A 28 0.42 12.60 -21.05
C LEU A 28 -0.23 11.54 -20.14
N ALA A 29 0.51 11.07 -19.16
CA ALA A 29 0.11 9.96 -18.30
C ALA A 29 -0.90 10.37 -17.21
N LEU A 30 -0.83 11.60 -16.70
CA LEU A 30 -1.82 12.20 -15.81
C LEU A 30 -2.24 13.58 -16.31
N GLN A 31 -3.55 13.86 -16.23
CA GLN A 31 -4.20 14.99 -16.90
C GLN A 31 -4.98 15.87 -15.91
N GLY A 32 -4.31 16.45 -14.92
CA GLY A 32 -4.94 17.35 -13.95
C GLY A 32 -5.70 16.60 -12.85
N ILE A 33 -5.00 15.68 -12.16
CA ILE A 33 -5.55 14.93 -11.03
C ILE A 33 -5.75 15.86 -9.84
N ASN A 34 -6.99 15.89 -9.33
CA ASN A 34 -7.35 16.50 -8.06
C ASN A 34 -7.83 15.40 -7.12
N LEU A 35 -7.15 15.21 -5.99
CA LEU A 35 -7.44 14.12 -5.04
C LEU A 35 -7.05 14.55 -3.63
N ALA A 36 -7.96 14.34 -2.68
CA ALA A 36 -7.64 14.45 -1.26
C ALA A 36 -7.97 13.12 -0.57
N ILE A 37 -7.03 12.56 0.20
CA ILE A 37 -7.22 11.37 1.03
C ILE A 37 -6.96 11.78 2.48
N ARG A 38 -7.87 11.42 3.39
CA ARG A 38 -7.78 11.77 4.80
C ARG A 38 -6.87 10.80 5.56
N GLU A 39 -6.32 11.25 6.68
CA GLU A 39 -5.59 10.36 7.58
C GLU A 39 -6.48 9.20 8.05
N GLY A 40 -5.94 7.98 8.05
CA GLY A 40 -6.66 6.76 8.42
C GLY A 40 -7.73 6.32 7.41
N GLU A 41 -7.82 6.96 6.25
CA GLU A 41 -8.70 6.50 5.17
C GLU A 41 -8.11 5.26 4.49
N MET A 42 -8.97 4.34 4.04
CA MET A 42 -8.60 3.22 3.19
C MET A 42 -9.33 3.36 1.85
N ALA A 43 -8.59 3.72 0.79
CA ALA A 43 -9.10 3.99 -0.55
C ALA A 43 -8.55 3.00 -1.57
N ALA A 44 -9.38 2.62 -2.55
CA ALA A 44 -8.97 1.84 -3.71
C ALA A 44 -8.92 2.72 -4.96
N ILE A 45 -7.84 2.61 -5.73
CA ILE A 45 -7.69 3.20 -7.07
C ILE A 45 -7.86 2.10 -8.10
N MET A 46 -8.85 2.23 -8.97
CA MET A 46 -9.16 1.28 -10.03
C MET A 46 -9.10 1.91 -11.41
N GLY A 47 -8.97 1.07 -12.43
CA GLY A 47 -8.98 1.47 -13.84
C GLY A 47 -8.39 0.39 -14.73
N SER A 48 -8.58 0.50 -16.05
CA SER A 48 -7.97 -0.42 -17.03
C SER A 48 -6.45 -0.31 -17.08
N SER A 49 -5.79 -1.26 -17.73
CA SER A 49 -4.36 -1.14 -18.05
C SER A 49 -4.11 0.15 -18.87
N GLY A 50 -3.01 0.84 -18.59
CA GLY A 50 -2.68 2.11 -19.25
C GLY A 50 -3.46 3.34 -18.80
N SER A 51 -4.39 3.23 -17.83
CA SER A 51 -5.21 4.37 -17.38
C SER A 51 -4.46 5.43 -16.56
N GLY A 52 -3.19 5.19 -16.17
CA GLY A 52 -2.36 6.10 -15.37
C GLY A 52 -2.23 5.70 -13.89
N LYS A 53 -2.79 4.57 -13.44
CA LYS A 53 -2.73 4.12 -12.03
C LYS A 53 -1.31 3.99 -11.48
N SER A 54 -0.43 3.30 -12.21
CA SER A 54 0.96 3.11 -11.78
C SER A 54 1.73 4.43 -11.75
N THR A 55 1.45 5.34 -12.69
CA THR A 55 2.01 6.70 -12.66
C THR A 55 1.53 7.47 -11.44
N LEU A 56 0.22 7.41 -11.15
CA LEU A 56 -0.35 8.04 -9.97
C LEU A 56 0.25 7.45 -8.69
N LEU A 57 0.36 6.12 -8.60
CA LEU A 57 0.97 5.44 -7.46
C LEU A 57 2.45 5.83 -7.27
N ASN A 58 3.23 5.96 -8.36
CA ASN A 58 4.61 6.40 -8.29
C ASN A 58 4.74 7.84 -7.75
N ILE A 59 3.83 8.73 -8.14
CA ILE A 59 3.80 10.10 -7.60
C ILE A 59 3.41 10.08 -6.13
N LEU A 60 2.33 9.37 -5.75
CA LEU A 60 1.90 9.22 -4.35
C LEU A 60 3.01 8.62 -3.49
N GLY A 61 3.77 7.70 -4.06
CA GLY A 61 4.90 7.03 -3.42
C GLY A 61 6.19 7.83 -3.39
N CYS A 62 6.22 9.06 -3.88
CA CYS A 62 7.46 9.84 -4.00
C CYS A 62 8.58 9.09 -4.78
N LEU A 63 8.21 8.20 -5.71
CA LEU A 63 9.12 7.52 -6.63
C LEU A 63 9.36 8.38 -7.89
N ASP A 64 8.39 9.24 -8.20
CA ASP A 64 8.43 10.20 -9.29
C ASP A 64 7.81 11.53 -8.84
N THR A 65 8.04 12.60 -9.61
CA THR A 65 7.48 13.93 -9.35
C THR A 65 6.46 14.31 -10.42
N PRO A 66 5.44 15.09 -10.09
CA PRO A 66 4.55 15.66 -11.10
C PRO A 66 5.34 16.59 -12.04
N THR A 67 4.92 16.66 -13.31
CA THR A 67 5.44 17.67 -14.26
C THR A 67 4.86 19.04 -13.95
N GLU A 68 3.56 19.07 -13.58
CA GLU A 68 2.84 20.27 -13.17
C GLU A 68 1.92 19.95 -12.00
N GLY A 69 1.44 21.00 -11.32
CA GLY A 69 0.53 20.88 -10.18
C GLY A 69 1.25 20.77 -8.83
N ARG A 70 0.51 20.39 -7.81
CA ARG A 70 1.00 20.35 -6.43
C ARG A 70 0.62 19.03 -5.76
N TYR A 71 1.58 18.46 -5.03
CA TYR A 71 1.36 17.32 -4.14
C TYR A 71 1.83 17.66 -2.73
N ASP A 72 0.90 17.64 -1.77
CA ASP A 72 1.20 17.75 -0.35
C ASP A 72 0.99 16.37 0.32
N LEU A 73 2.00 15.88 1.02
CA LEU A 73 1.98 14.66 1.83
C LEU A 73 2.08 15.03 3.31
N ASP A 74 1.05 14.72 4.10
CA ASP A 74 0.91 15.14 5.51
C ASP A 74 1.17 16.64 5.70
N GLY A 75 0.67 17.47 4.78
CA GLY A 75 0.83 18.93 4.78
C GLY A 75 2.18 19.44 4.26
N GLU A 76 3.12 18.57 3.92
CA GLU A 76 4.44 18.91 3.38
C GLU A 76 4.43 18.85 1.85
N ASN A 77 4.77 19.96 1.18
CA ASN A 77 4.82 20.01 -0.29
C ASN A 77 6.04 19.25 -0.83
N VAL A 78 5.78 18.12 -1.49
CA VAL A 78 6.81 17.22 -2.03
C VAL A 78 7.03 17.40 -3.55
N SER A 79 6.24 18.23 -4.23
CA SER A 79 6.26 18.37 -5.70
C SER A 79 7.60 18.84 -6.26
N ARG A 80 8.39 19.57 -5.47
CA ARG A 80 9.64 20.21 -5.91
C ARG A 80 10.87 19.70 -5.15
N MET A 81 10.70 18.63 -4.38
CA MET A 81 11.80 18.00 -3.64
C MET A 81 12.77 17.30 -4.59
N ASP A 82 14.04 17.34 -4.26
CA ASP A 82 15.06 16.57 -4.96
C ASP A 82 14.96 15.06 -4.63
N LYS A 83 15.71 14.24 -5.36
CA LYS A 83 15.69 12.78 -5.23
C LYS A 83 16.04 12.29 -3.81
N ASN A 84 16.96 12.99 -3.12
CA ASN A 84 17.38 12.62 -1.76
C ASN A 84 16.30 12.96 -0.74
N GLN A 85 15.68 14.13 -0.87
CA GLN A 85 14.55 14.56 -0.04
C GLN A 85 13.37 13.62 -0.21
N LEU A 86 13.01 13.26 -1.45
CA LEU A 86 11.96 12.29 -1.73
C LEU A 86 12.28 10.91 -1.16
N ALA A 87 13.54 10.45 -1.24
CA ALA A 87 13.95 9.18 -0.65
C ALA A 87 13.82 9.19 0.89
N ALA A 88 14.18 10.29 1.54
CA ALA A 88 14.03 10.46 2.99
C ALA A 88 12.55 10.47 3.42
N ILE A 89 11.69 11.21 2.71
CA ILE A 89 10.24 11.23 2.93
C ILE A 89 9.64 9.83 2.75
N ARG A 90 9.96 9.16 1.65
CA ARG A 90 9.49 7.81 1.33
C ARG A 90 9.87 6.82 2.42
N ASN A 91 11.12 6.82 2.86
CA ASN A 91 11.59 5.93 3.92
C ASN A 91 10.86 6.14 5.25
N ARG A 92 10.55 7.40 5.58
CA ARG A 92 9.94 7.78 6.87
C ARG A 92 8.42 7.64 6.89
N LYS A 93 7.73 8.01 5.78
CA LYS A 93 6.27 8.20 5.76
C LYS A 93 5.52 7.14 4.98
N ILE A 94 6.17 6.39 4.09
CA ILE A 94 5.49 5.53 3.13
C ILE A 94 5.99 4.09 3.25
N GLY A 95 5.06 3.17 3.49
CA GLY A 95 5.28 1.73 3.32
C GLY A 95 4.78 1.27 1.96
N PHE A 96 5.57 0.44 1.26
CA PHE A 96 5.18 -0.13 -0.02
C PHE A 96 4.93 -1.63 0.06
N VAL A 97 3.83 -2.06 -0.55
CA VAL A 97 3.48 -3.47 -0.77
C VAL A 97 3.22 -3.67 -2.26
N PHE A 98 3.93 -4.60 -2.90
CA PHE A 98 3.85 -4.87 -4.34
C PHE A 98 3.29 -6.26 -4.60
N GLN A 99 2.71 -6.48 -5.77
CA GLN A 99 2.23 -7.77 -6.25
C GLN A 99 3.32 -8.85 -6.25
N GLY A 100 4.53 -8.52 -6.68
CA GLY A 100 5.67 -9.44 -6.75
C GLY A 100 6.48 -9.56 -5.45
N PHE A 101 5.92 -9.12 -4.29
CA PHE A 101 6.55 -9.12 -2.95
C PHE A 101 7.85 -8.30 -2.86
N ASN A 102 8.68 -8.28 -3.88
CA ASN A 102 9.97 -7.57 -3.96
C ASN A 102 10.90 -7.85 -2.77
N LEU A 103 10.94 -9.12 -2.32
CA LEU A 103 11.85 -9.58 -1.27
C LEU A 103 13.21 -9.93 -1.84
N LEU A 104 14.25 -9.67 -1.08
CA LEU A 104 15.61 -10.12 -1.39
C LEU A 104 15.71 -11.62 -1.09
N GLY A 105 15.71 -12.46 -2.13
CA GLY A 105 15.64 -13.92 -2.00
C GLY A 105 16.84 -14.57 -1.31
N LYS A 106 18.01 -13.91 -1.31
CA LYS A 106 19.27 -14.41 -0.73
C LYS A 106 19.51 -14.00 0.71
N VAL A 107 18.60 -13.26 1.34
CA VAL A 107 18.70 -12.86 2.75
C VAL A 107 17.47 -13.31 3.52
N SER A 108 17.60 -13.44 4.85
CA SER A 108 16.52 -13.91 5.70
C SER A 108 15.33 -12.94 5.74
N VAL A 109 14.18 -13.42 6.22
CA VAL A 109 12.99 -12.63 6.52
C VAL A 109 13.34 -11.44 7.42
N MET A 110 14.07 -11.70 8.52
CA MET A 110 14.53 -10.66 9.44
C MET A 110 15.32 -9.58 8.71
N ALA A 111 16.29 -9.95 7.87
CA ALA A 111 17.12 -9.01 7.13
C ALA A 111 16.31 -8.21 6.08
N ASN A 112 15.32 -8.83 5.43
CA ASN A 112 14.39 -8.13 4.54
C ASN A 112 13.61 -7.04 5.27
N ILE A 113 13.09 -7.34 6.47
CA ILE A 113 12.31 -6.38 7.26
C ILE A 113 13.21 -5.27 7.80
N GLN A 114 14.45 -5.56 8.17
CA GLN A 114 15.38 -4.57 8.68
C GLN A 114 15.89 -3.58 7.63
N LEU A 115 15.78 -3.90 6.35
CA LEU A 115 16.35 -3.09 5.26
C LEU A 115 15.93 -1.61 5.26
N PRO A 116 14.64 -1.24 5.43
CA PRO A 116 14.25 0.17 5.50
C PRO A 116 14.87 0.90 6.68
N MET A 117 15.11 0.22 7.81
CA MET A 117 15.73 0.80 9.00
C MET A 117 17.23 1.05 8.82
N VAL A 118 17.90 0.24 7.97
CA VAL A 118 19.31 0.51 7.59
C VAL A 118 19.40 1.85 6.87
N TYR A 119 18.50 2.13 5.93
CA TYR A 119 18.45 3.42 5.24
C TYR A 119 18.01 4.58 6.14
N ALA A 120 17.23 4.30 7.19
CA ALA A 120 16.86 5.28 8.21
C ALA A 120 17.99 5.58 9.22
N GLY A 121 19.11 4.84 9.20
CA GLY A 121 20.19 4.98 10.18
C GLY A 121 19.81 4.50 11.59
N THR A 122 18.82 3.60 11.71
CA THR A 122 18.35 3.07 13.00
C THR A 122 19.44 2.25 13.69
N HIS A 123 19.54 2.34 15.00
CA HIS A 123 20.49 1.54 15.79
C HIS A 123 20.18 0.04 15.68
N LYS A 124 21.23 -0.80 15.60
CA LYS A 124 21.10 -2.26 15.41
C LYS A 124 20.18 -2.94 16.43
N LYS A 125 20.23 -2.53 17.69
CA LYS A 125 19.39 -3.09 18.76
C LYS A 125 17.91 -2.82 18.46
N ASP A 126 17.58 -1.58 18.14
CA ASP A 126 16.20 -1.16 17.86
C ASP A 126 15.67 -1.82 16.58
N MET A 127 16.55 -2.09 15.60
CA MET A 127 16.16 -2.79 14.36
C MET A 127 15.65 -4.22 14.63
N VAL A 128 16.27 -4.94 15.59
CA VAL A 128 15.86 -6.31 15.93
C VAL A 128 14.48 -6.30 16.59
N ASP A 129 14.28 -5.42 17.56
CA ASP A 129 13.04 -5.35 18.34
C ASP A 129 11.86 -4.91 17.45
N ARG A 130 12.05 -3.88 16.64
CA ARG A 130 11.03 -3.40 15.70
C ARG A 130 10.71 -4.43 14.60
N ALA A 131 11.70 -5.16 14.11
CA ALA A 131 11.46 -6.21 13.13
C ALA A 131 10.68 -7.39 13.72
N LYS A 132 10.92 -7.76 14.99
CA LYS A 132 10.14 -8.77 15.71
C LYS A 132 8.69 -8.31 15.87
N GLU A 133 8.47 -7.08 16.33
CA GLU A 133 7.14 -6.48 16.46
C GLU A 133 6.40 -6.50 15.11
N ALA A 134 7.07 -6.09 14.03
CA ALA A 134 6.47 -6.13 12.70
C ALA A 134 6.08 -7.55 12.25
N LEU A 135 6.88 -8.58 12.63
CA LEU A 135 6.54 -9.99 12.37
C LEU A 135 5.35 -10.48 13.19
N GLU A 136 5.19 -10.00 14.42
CA GLU A 136 4.03 -10.31 15.26
C GLU A 136 2.74 -9.80 14.64
N TRP A 137 2.73 -8.56 14.14
CA TRP A 137 1.58 -7.95 13.46
C TRP A 137 1.07 -8.76 12.26
N VAL A 138 1.95 -9.48 11.59
CA VAL A 138 1.59 -10.30 10.41
C VAL A 138 1.53 -11.80 10.72
N GLY A 139 1.70 -12.21 11.99
CA GLY A 139 1.62 -13.60 12.44
C GLY A 139 2.79 -14.49 11.97
N LEU A 140 3.97 -13.92 11.76
CA LEU A 140 5.14 -14.64 11.21
C LEU A 140 6.37 -14.70 12.13
N SER A 141 6.22 -14.52 13.45
CA SER A 141 7.33 -14.52 14.41
C SER A 141 8.24 -15.76 14.32
N LYS A 142 7.66 -16.94 14.00
CA LYS A 142 8.38 -18.20 13.89
C LYS A 142 9.28 -18.29 12.64
N TYR A 143 9.08 -17.41 11.66
CA TYR A 143 9.74 -17.47 10.34
C TYR A 143 10.90 -16.49 10.18
N MET A 144 11.32 -15.81 11.25
CA MET A 144 12.33 -14.74 11.18
C MET A 144 13.67 -15.15 10.54
N HIS A 145 14.04 -16.42 10.66
CA HIS A 145 15.29 -16.97 10.12
C HIS A 145 15.12 -17.67 8.76
N HIS A 146 13.87 -17.80 8.26
CA HIS A 146 13.62 -18.40 6.94
C HIS A 146 14.04 -17.45 5.82
N TYR A 147 14.23 -18.03 4.64
CA TYR A 147 14.45 -17.29 3.40
C TYR A 147 13.14 -17.25 2.60
N PRO A 148 12.93 -16.23 1.75
CA PRO A 148 11.73 -16.13 0.91
C PRO A 148 11.41 -17.39 0.11
N SER A 149 12.44 -18.11 -0.40
CA SER A 149 12.29 -19.36 -1.12
C SER A 149 11.69 -20.52 -0.30
N GLN A 150 11.64 -20.41 1.02
CA GLN A 150 11.09 -21.40 1.94
C GLN A 150 9.64 -21.06 2.37
N MET A 151 9.03 -20.03 1.77
CA MET A 151 7.76 -19.48 2.19
C MET A 151 6.74 -19.53 1.07
N SER A 152 5.46 -19.72 1.43
CA SER A 152 4.34 -19.57 0.49
C SER A 152 4.19 -18.11 0.01
N GLY A 153 3.49 -17.89 -1.11
CA GLY A 153 3.23 -16.55 -1.63
C GLY A 153 2.55 -15.63 -0.60
N GLY A 154 1.54 -16.13 0.12
CA GLY A 154 0.87 -15.37 1.18
C GLY A 154 1.80 -15.04 2.36
N GLN A 155 2.70 -15.95 2.73
CA GLN A 155 3.71 -15.67 3.76
C GLN A 155 4.72 -14.61 3.27
N GLN A 156 5.16 -14.69 2.01
CA GLN A 156 6.04 -13.68 1.42
C GLN A 156 5.36 -12.30 1.40
N GLN A 157 4.08 -12.23 1.05
CA GLN A 157 3.32 -10.98 1.07
C GLN A 157 3.19 -10.41 2.47
N ARG A 158 2.96 -11.24 3.49
CA ARG A 158 2.96 -10.81 4.89
C ARG A 158 4.34 -10.27 5.32
N VAL A 159 5.44 -10.85 4.86
CA VAL A 159 6.80 -10.31 5.08
C VAL A 159 6.97 -8.96 4.40
N ALA A 160 6.46 -8.78 3.17
CA ALA A 160 6.49 -7.51 2.47
C ALA A 160 5.68 -6.43 3.23
N ILE A 161 4.53 -6.79 3.80
CA ILE A 161 3.74 -5.90 4.67
C ILE A 161 4.53 -5.56 5.94
N ALA A 162 5.12 -6.52 6.64
CA ALA A 162 5.94 -6.27 7.83
C ALA A 162 7.12 -5.32 7.52
N ARG A 163 7.80 -5.54 6.39
CA ARG A 163 8.85 -4.64 5.90
C ARG A 163 8.33 -3.22 5.65
N ALA A 164 7.13 -3.10 5.09
CA ALA A 164 6.51 -1.80 4.83
C ALA A 164 6.20 -1.02 6.11
N LEU A 165 5.91 -1.73 7.21
CA LEU A 165 5.49 -1.14 8.50
C LEU A 165 6.65 -0.77 9.42
N VAL A 166 7.83 -1.33 9.23
CA VAL A 166 8.91 -1.32 10.22
C VAL A 166 9.41 0.08 10.62
N ASN A 167 9.24 1.08 9.76
CA ASN A 167 9.54 2.49 10.04
C ASN A 167 8.35 3.28 10.60
N ASN A 168 7.23 2.62 10.97
CA ASN A 168 5.99 3.24 11.42
C ASN A 168 5.48 4.32 10.45
N PRO A 169 5.25 3.97 9.16
CA PRO A 169 4.81 4.92 8.16
C PRO A 169 3.41 5.46 8.47
N SER A 170 3.12 6.69 8.05
CA SER A 170 1.77 7.25 8.11
C SER A 170 0.85 6.69 7.02
N MET A 171 1.44 6.13 5.95
CA MET A 171 0.72 5.64 4.79
C MET A 171 1.28 4.30 4.27
N LEU A 172 0.36 3.43 3.84
CA LEU A 172 0.64 2.19 3.11
C LEU A 172 0.15 2.33 1.67
N LEU A 173 1.04 2.21 0.71
CA LEU A 173 0.72 2.11 -0.71
C LEU A 173 0.81 0.65 -1.15
N ALA A 174 -0.29 0.07 -1.61
CA ALA A 174 -0.36 -1.31 -2.04
C ALA A 174 -0.67 -1.40 -3.54
N ASP A 175 0.24 -1.93 -4.32
CA ASP A 175 0.10 -2.15 -5.76
C ASP A 175 -0.26 -3.60 -6.01
N GLU A 176 -1.52 -3.85 -6.31
CA GLU A 176 -2.09 -5.18 -6.55
C GLU A 176 -1.66 -6.23 -5.50
N PRO A 177 -1.87 -5.98 -4.19
CA PRO A 177 -1.28 -6.78 -3.13
C PRO A 177 -1.76 -8.24 -3.10
N THR A 178 -2.80 -8.57 -3.85
CA THR A 178 -3.43 -9.89 -3.93
C THR A 178 -3.26 -10.57 -5.28
N GLY A 179 -2.79 -9.87 -6.31
CA GLY A 179 -2.83 -10.32 -7.69
C GLY A 179 -1.98 -11.57 -8.04
N ALA A 180 -1.14 -12.05 -7.12
CA ALA A 180 -0.36 -13.29 -7.26
C ALA A 180 -0.81 -14.40 -6.30
N LEU A 181 -1.99 -14.26 -5.65
CA LEU A 181 -2.46 -15.13 -4.57
C LEU A 181 -3.80 -15.77 -4.92
N ASP A 182 -4.07 -16.91 -4.30
CA ASP A 182 -5.40 -17.54 -4.35
C ASP A 182 -6.43 -16.73 -3.55
N SER A 183 -7.72 -17.01 -3.77
CA SER A 183 -8.83 -16.24 -3.20
C SER A 183 -8.81 -16.19 -1.67
N LYS A 184 -8.53 -17.33 -1.00
CA LYS A 184 -8.48 -17.40 0.48
C LYS A 184 -7.32 -16.58 1.00
N THR A 185 -6.13 -16.79 0.45
CA THR A 185 -4.93 -16.05 0.82
C THR A 185 -5.09 -14.55 0.56
N SER A 186 -5.77 -14.16 -0.53
CA SER A 186 -6.11 -12.76 -0.82
C SER A 186 -6.93 -12.12 0.30
N ILE A 187 -7.99 -12.80 0.78
CA ILE A 187 -8.80 -12.31 1.90
C ILE A 187 -7.96 -12.22 3.19
N GLU A 188 -7.05 -13.18 3.43
CA GLU A 188 -6.13 -13.13 4.57
C GLU A 188 -5.21 -11.89 4.52
N ILE A 189 -4.66 -11.55 3.36
CA ILE A 189 -3.82 -10.37 3.18
C ILE A 189 -4.63 -9.09 3.40
N ILE A 190 -5.84 -9.00 2.82
CA ILE A 190 -6.72 -7.86 3.02
C ILE A 190 -7.14 -7.73 4.49
N SER A 191 -7.37 -8.83 5.20
CA SER A 191 -7.68 -8.81 6.64
C SER A 191 -6.53 -8.17 7.45
N VAL A 192 -5.27 -8.51 7.14
CA VAL A 192 -4.11 -7.87 7.77
C VAL A 192 -4.08 -6.37 7.45
N ILE A 193 -4.28 -5.97 6.19
CA ILE A 193 -4.28 -4.54 5.80
C ILE A 193 -5.43 -3.78 6.47
N GLN A 194 -6.65 -4.35 6.54
CA GLN A 194 -7.79 -3.73 7.24
C GLN A 194 -7.52 -3.59 8.74
N MET A 195 -6.96 -4.61 9.39
CA MET A 195 -6.57 -4.57 10.80
C MET A 195 -5.58 -3.42 11.05
N LEU A 196 -4.52 -3.30 10.23
CA LEU A 196 -3.53 -2.23 10.34
C LEU A 196 -4.15 -0.84 10.16
N ASN A 197 -5.07 -0.69 9.19
CA ASN A 197 -5.82 0.56 9.01
C ASN A 197 -6.66 0.92 10.24
N ILE A 198 -7.33 -0.07 10.85
CA ILE A 198 -8.23 0.17 11.98
C ILE A 198 -7.45 0.38 13.29
N GLU A 199 -6.48 -0.48 13.60
CA GLU A 199 -5.81 -0.50 14.90
C GLU A 199 -4.66 0.50 14.98
N LYS A 200 -3.90 0.67 13.88
CA LYS A 200 -2.77 1.63 13.83
C LYS A 200 -3.14 2.98 13.21
N GLY A 201 -4.34 3.13 12.66
CA GLY A 201 -4.78 4.37 12.00
C GLY A 201 -4.00 4.69 10.71
N ILE A 202 -3.30 3.72 10.11
CA ILE A 202 -2.50 3.93 8.90
C ILE A 202 -3.42 4.26 7.73
N THR A 203 -3.11 5.30 6.98
CA THR A 203 -3.78 5.60 5.70
C THR A 203 -3.39 4.54 4.67
N VAL A 204 -4.37 3.98 3.96
CA VAL A 204 -4.10 2.93 2.95
C VAL A 204 -4.61 3.38 1.59
N VAL A 205 -3.72 3.36 0.60
CA VAL A 205 -4.09 3.53 -0.81
C VAL A 205 -3.73 2.25 -1.55
N MET A 206 -4.74 1.57 -2.07
CA MET A 206 -4.59 0.30 -2.78
C MET A 206 -4.89 0.50 -4.26
N VAL A 207 -3.98 0.12 -5.13
CA VAL A 207 -4.26 -0.04 -6.56
C VAL A 207 -4.67 -1.48 -6.79
N THR A 208 -5.82 -1.69 -7.42
CA THR A 208 -6.28 -3.02 -7.81
C THR A 208 -7.16 -2.96 -9.06
N HIS A 209 -7.17 -4.01 -9.84
CA HIS A 209 -8.16 -4.22 -10.91
C HIS A 209 -9.28 -5.18 -10.48
N GLU A 210 -9.16 -5.80 -9.30
CA GLU A 210 -10.13 -6.74 -8.73
C GLU A 210 -11.25 -5.97 -8.01
N LYS A 211 -12.48 -6.03 -8.58
CA LYS A 211 -13.64 -5.36 -7.98
C LYS A 211 -13.95 -5.85 -6.57
N ASP A 212 -13.86 -7.16 -6.35
CA ASP A 212 -14.17 -7.76 -5.04
C ASP A 212 -13.22 -7.27 -3.96
N ILE A 213 -11.92 -7.12 -4.28
CA ILE A 213 -10.92 -6.58 -3.37
C ILE A 213 -11.17 -5.11 -3.06
N SER A 214 -11.63 -4.33 -4.05
CA SER A 214 -11.94 -2.91 -3.83
C SER A 214 -13.08 -2.68 -2.84
N LEU A 215 -13.99 -3.65 -2.66
CA LEU A 215 -15.11 -3.56 -1.71
C LEU A 215 -14.67 -3.59 -0.24
N TYR A 216 -13.44 -3.99 0.05
CA TYR A 216 -12.86 -3.90 1.40
C TYR A 216 -12.37 -2.50 1.76
N CYS A 217 -12.27 -1.59 0.79
CA CYS A 217 -11.94 -0.18 1.01
C CYS A 217 -13.19 0.63 1.41
N ARG A 218 -12.99 1.85 1.92
CA ARG A 218 -14.08 2.79 2.25
C ARG A 218 -14.49 3.64 1.06
N ARG A 219 -13.58 3.83 0.11
CA ARG A 219 -13.72 4.73 -1.04
C ARG A 219 -13.14 4.11 -2.29
N LEU A 220 -13.79 4.33 -3.40
CA LEU A 220 -13.41 3.84 -4.73
C LEU A 220 -13.16 5.01 -5.66
N ILE A 221 -11.94 5.08 -6.19
CA ILE A 221 -11.47 6.11 -7.12
C ILE A 221 -11.20 5.43 -8.46
N ASN A 222 -11.96 5.77 -9.49
CA ASN A 222 -11.77 5.22 -10.82
C ASN A 222 -10.96 6.17 -11.70
N VAL A 223 -9.86 5.65 -12.25
CA VAL A 223 -8.96 6.39 -13.14
C VAL A 223 -9.10 5.85 -14.57
N LYS A 224 -9.26 6.76 -15.52
CA LYS A 224 -9.30 6.46 -16.95
C LYS A 224 -8.56 7.57 -17.72
N ASP A 225 -7.68 7.19 -18.63
CA ASP A 225 -6.94 8.09 -19.52
C ASP A 225 -6.27 9.26 -18.75
N GLY A 226 -5.63 8.93 -17.61
CA GLY A 226 -4.93 9.91 -16.76
C GLY A 226 -5.83 10.84 -15.95
N ARG A 227 -7.14 10.59 -15.86
CA ARG A 227 -8.13 11.42 -15.13
C ARG A 227 -8.90 10.58 -14.11
N ILE A 228 -9.32 11.21 -13.03
CA ILE A 228 -10.34 10.63 -12.13
C ILE A 228 -11.71 10.83 -12.78
N ILE A 229 -12.39 9.72 -13.08
CA ILE A 229 -13.73 9.74 -13.72
C ILE A 229 -14.85 9.47 -12.72
N ASN A 230 -14.53 8.84 -11.59
CA ASN A 230 -15.47 8.63 -10.49
C ASN A 230 -14.71 8.56 -9.17
N ASP A 231 -15.33 9.06 -8.13
CA ASP A 231 -14.81 9.07 -6.76
C ASP A 231 -16.00 8.99 -5.80
N SER A 232 -16.17 7.83 -5.18
CA SER A 232 -17.39 7.52 -4.43
C SER A 232 -17.14 6.64 -3.22
N PRO A 233 -17.93 6.76 -2.15
CA PRO A 233 -17.86 5.85 -1.00
C PRO A 233 -18.33 4.45 -1.39
N VAL A 234 -17.73 3.43 -0.77
CA VAL A 234 -18.21 2.04 -0.84
C VAL A 234 -19.33 1.86 0.18
N LEU A 235 -20.58 1.85 -0.28
CA LEU A 235 -21.77 1.82 0.59
C LEU A 235 -21.90 0.53 1.39
N LYS A 236 -21.51 -0.62 0.83
CA LYS A 236 -21.52 -1.94 1.47
C LYS A 236 -20.10 -2.46 1.60
N ARG A 237 -19.34 -1.82 2.49
CA ARG A 237 -17.96 -2.23 2.76
C ARG A 237 -17.93 -3.65 3.33
N ARG A 238 -17.11 -4.51 2.73
CA ARG A 238 -16.85 -5.87 3.24
C ARG A 238 -15.88 -5.83 4.42
N ASN A 239 -15.99 -6.85 5.28
CA ASN A 239 -15.07 -7.08 6.38
C ASN A 239 -14.30 -8.38 6.13
N ALA A 240 -13.00 -8.28 5.87
CA ALA A 240 -12.19 -9.42 5.48
C ALA A 240 -12.06 -10.49 6.60
N ALA A 241 -12.08 -10.09 7.88
CA ALA A 241 -12.06 -11.04 8.98
C ALA A 241 -13.35 -11.85 9.06
N MET A 242 -14.51 -11.23 8.78
CA MET A 242 -15.80 -11.94 8.74
C MET A 242 -15.85 -12.89 7.54
N ASP A 243 -15.48 -12.41 6.35
CA ASP A 243 -15.48 -13.23 5.15
C ASP A 243 -14.52 -14.42 5.27
N LEU A 244 -13.36 -14.24 5.91
CA LEU A 244 -12.43 -15.32 6.19
C LEU A 244 -13.03 -16.36 7.14
N SER A 245 -13.81 -15.93 8.15
CA SER A 245 -14.48 -16.83 9.07
C SER A 245 -15.58 -17.66 8.38
N GLU A 246 -16.29 -17.07 7.41
CA GLU A 246 -17.27 -17.76 6.59
C GLU A 246 -16.61 -18.79 5.68
N PHE A 247 -15.53 -18.41 5.01
CA PHE A 247 -14.76 -19.28 4.13
C PHE A 247 -14.24 -20.53 4.87
N ASN A 248 -13.76 -20.38 6.10
CA ASN A 248 -13.30 -21.50 6.90
C ASN A 248 -14.45 -22.43 7.32
N ARG A 249 -15.64 -21.89 7.67
CA ARG A 249 -16.84 -22.69 7.99
C ARG A 249 -17.35 -23.51 6.82
N GLU A 250 -17.38 -22.92 5.62
CA GLU A 250 -17.78 -23.62 4.40
C GLU A 250 -16.81 -24.77 4.05
N ALA A 251 -15.50 -24.55 4.23
CA ALA A 251 -14.49 -25.59 4.02
C ALA A 251 -14.62 -26.75 5.02
N GLU A 252 -14.98 -26.50 6.28
CA GLU A 252 -15.23 -27.52 7.30
C GLU A 252 -16.54 -28.25 7.03
N GLY A 253 -17.61 -27.56 6.61
CA GLY A 253 -18.91 -28.17 6.27
C GLY A 253 -18.89 -29.01 5.00
N ALA A 254 -17.95 -28.77 4.07
CA ALA A 254 -17.80 -29.56 2.84
C ALA A 254 -17.01 -30.87 3.05
N LEU A 255 -16.47 -31.12 4.26
CA LEU A 255 -15.73 -32.31 4.63
C LEU A 255 -16.60 -33.36 5.39
N ILE A 256 -17.90 -33.07 5.56
CA ILE A 256 -18.93 -33.95 6.16
C ILE A 256 -19.87 -34.43 5.06
#